data_14d4627499546f3d4fce32dc3e2c2249
#
_entry.id   14d4627499546f3d4fce32dc3e2c2249
#
_cell.length_a   1.000
_cell.length_b   1.000
_cell.length_c   1.000
_cell.angle_alpha   90.00
_cell.angle_beta   90.00
_cell.angle_gamma   90.00
#
_symmetry.space_group_name_H-M   'P 1'
#
loop_
_entity.id
_entity.type
_entity.pdbx_description
1 polymer ?
#
loop_
_entity_poly.entity_id
_entity_poly.type
_entity_poly.pdbx_seq_one_letter_code
_entity_poly.pdbx_strand_id
1 'polypeptide(L)'
;LLRSDSGNVQYLNQVSFLMAIQSYPGQAEVNKQQKYEKSKYLAEKSLQRNKQDADAYYNLALALGRISENASVKIKIANAKAIRVASEKALQINPKMAGPHHIMGRWHRVVAGFNAFEMAMISTFFGKGLEGGTYEDALKHFKKAHELEPLNPTHCFEMANTYLERDDSGDKKNALMWFQKTVEIAPRSEDEKMVAKQAKSMLAKLK
;
A
#
# COMPACT_ATOMS: atom_id res chain seq x y z
N LEU A 1 -14.05 -4.72 27.57
CA LEU A 1 -14.19 -3.39 26.93
C LEU A 1 -14.49 -3.45 25.43
N LEU A 2 -14.16 -4.55 24.70
CA LEU A 2 -14.30 -4.67 23.24
C LEU A 2 -15.70 -5.09 22.75
N ARG A 3 -16.64 -5.40 23.63
CA ARG A 3 -17.98 -5.90 23.26
C ARG A 3 -19.09 -4.84 23.22
N SER A 4 -18.89 -3.66 23.77
CA SER A 4 -19.99 -2.72 24.04
C SER A 4 -20.19 -1.65 22.98
N ASP A 5 -19.31 -1.51 21.97
CA ASP A 5 -19.40 -0.38 21.04
C ASP A 5 -19.12 -0.73 19.56
N SER A 6 -19.72 -1.85 19.10
CA SER A 6 -19.66 -2.24 17.66
C SER A 6 -20.31 -1.20 16.73
N GLY A 7 -20.80 -0.10 17.28
CA GLY A 7 -21.38 1.03 16.60
C GLY A 7 -20.46 2.24 16.45
N ASN A 8 -19.38 2.31 17.21
CA ASN A 8 -18.45 3.42 17.20
C ASN A 8 -17.53 3.34 15.97
N VAL A 9 -17.52 4.39 15.15
CA VAL A 9 -16.70 4.51 13.94
C VAL A 9 -15.22 4.37 14.26
N GLN A 10 -14.74 5.01 15.33
CA GLN A 10 -13.34 4.93 15.75
C GLN A 10 -12.94 3.49 16.13
N TYR A 11 -13.81 2.77 16.84
CA TYR A 11 -13.58 1.36 17.14
C TYR A 11 -13.52 0.49 15.88
N LEU A 12 -14.46 0.69 14.95
CA LEU A 12 -14.46 -0.03 13.66
C LEU A 12 -13.17 0.18 12.90
N ASN A 13 -12.67 1.43 12.84
CA ASN A 13 -11.43 1.78 12.17
C ASN A 13 -10.21 1.15 12.82
N GLN A 14 -10.10 1.20 14.15
CA GLN A 14 -8.97 0.59 14.87
C GLN A 14 -8.93 -0.93 14.65
N VAL A 15 -10.06 -1.62 14.78
CA VAL A 15 -10.11 -3.08 14.57
C VAL A 15 -9.84 -3.44 13.11
N SER A 16 -10.39 -2.67 12.16
CA SER A 16 -10.14 -2.85 10.74
C SER A 16 -8.64 -2.75 10.42
N PHE A 17 -7.99 -1.69 10.89
CA PHE A 17 -6.56 -1.46 10.70
C PHE A 17 -5.72 -2.61 11.30
N LEU A 18 -5.96 -2.96 12.56
CA LEU A 18 -5.24 -4.04 13.22
C LEU A 18 -5.35 -5.37 12.46
N MET A 19 -6.54 -5.69 11.94
CA MET A 19 -6.73 -6.91 11.14
C MET A 19 -5.96 -6.89 9.82
N ALA A 20 -5.77 -5.73 9.21
CA ALA A 20 -5.05 -5.60 7.95
C ALA A 20 -3.52 -5.66 8.13
N ILE A 21 -2.97 -5.19 9.29
CA ILE A 21 -1.53 -5.11 9.50
C ILE A 21 -0.97 -6.29 10.31
N GLN A 22 -1.77 -6.97 11.13
CA GLN A 22 -1.28 -8.06 11.97
C GLN A 22 -1.13 -9.35 11.17
N SER A 23 0.10 -9.67 10.79
CA SER A 23 0.50 -11.02 10.37
C SER A 23 1.36 -11.64 11.47
N TYR A 24 1.00 -12.84 11.90
CA TYR A 24 1.81 -13.61 12.86
C TYR A 24 2.63 -14.64 12.11
N PRO A 25 3.93 -14.85 12.46
CA PRO A 25 4.71 -15.94 11.91
C PRO A 25 3.99 -17.28 12.06
N GLY A 26 3.93 -18.09 10.99
CA GLY A 26 3.26 -19.39 11.01
C GLY A 26 1.72 -19.37 10.91
N GLN A 27 1.11 -18.21 10.72
CA GLN A 27 -0.33 -18.13 10.49
C GLN A 27 -0.69 -18.70 9.10
N ALA A 28 -1.66 -19.63 9.07
CA ALA A 28 -2.18 -20.20 7.82
C ALA A 28 -2.77 -19.11 6.89
N GLU A 29 -2.56 -19.24 5.58
CA GLU A 29 -3.03 -18.26 4.57
C GLU A 29 -4.55 -18.05 4.63
N VAL A 30 -5.34 -19.12 4.87
CA VAL A 30 -6.80 -19.02 5.04
C VAL A 30 -7.17 -18.05 6.18
N ASN A 31 -6.44 -18.12 7.30
CA ASN A 31 -6.69 -17.23 8.45
C ASN A 31 -6.30 -15.78 8.13
N LYS A 32 -5.27 -15.55 7.33
CA LYS A 32 -4.89 -14.20 6.86
C LYS A 32 -5.97 -13.63 5.95
N GLN A 33 -6.43 -14.41 4.97
CA GLN A 33 -7.48 -13.99 4.05
C GLN A 33 -8.77 -13.62 4.79
N GLN A 34 -9.20 -14.46 5.74
CA GLN A 34 -10.39 -14.16 6.57
C GLN A 34 -10.24 -12.86 7.38
N LYS A 35 -9.03 -12.58 7.91
CA LYS A 35 -8.76 -11.30 8.60
C LYS A 35 -8.86 -10.11 7.66
N TYR A 36 -8.32 -10.20 6.44
CA TYR A 36 -8.37 -9.12 5.46
C TYR A 36 -9.79 -8.86 4.99
N GLU A 37 -10.59 -9.90 4.74
CA GLU A 37 -12.01 -9.75 4.43
C GLU A 37 -12.80 -9.13 5.60
N LYS A 38 -12.48 -9.51 6.84
CA LYS A 38 -13.07 -8.87 8.02
C LYS A 38 -12.66 -7.41 8.15
N SER A 39 -11.40 -7.08 7.88
CA SER A 39 -10.91 -5.70 7.82
C SER A 39 -11.70 -4.88 6.82
N LYS A 40 -11.83 -5.37 5.57
CA LYS A 40 -12.65 -4.76 4.53
C LYS A 40 -14.07 -4.51 4.99
N TYR A 41 -14.76 -5.54 5.51
CA TYR A 41 -16.12 -5.42 6.01
C TYR A 41 -16.27 -4.33 7.09
N LEU A 42 -15.32 -4.23 8.02
CA LEU A 42 -15.36 -3.23 9.09
C LEU A 42 -15.15 -1.82 8.55
N ALA A 43 -14.25 -1.64 7.57
CA ALA A 43 -14.05 -0.38 6.90
C ALA A 43 -15.31 0.07 6.14
N GLU A 44 -15.93 -0.84 5.39
CA GLU A 44 -17.20 -0.58 4.69
C GLU A 44 -18.32 -0.22 5.67
N LYS A 45 -18.41 -0.90 6.81
CA LYS A 45 -19.37 -0.60 7.87
C LYS A 45 -19.13 0.78 8.51
N SER A 46 -17.86 1.19 8.66
CA SER A 46 -17.51 2.53 9.10
C SER A 46 -17.98 3.59 8.10
N LEU A 47 -17.74 3.38 6.79
CA LEU A 47 -18.14 4.26 5.72
C LEU A 47 -19.68 4.38 5.55
N GLN A 48 -20.45 3.33 5.89
CA GLN A 48 -21.90 3.41 5.93
C GLN A 48 -22.40 4.41 6.99
N ARG A 49 -21.64 4.58 8.08
CA ARG A 49 -21.99 5.50 9.18
C ARG A 49 -21.43 6.90 8.96
N ASN A 50 -20.21 6.99 8.45
CA ASN A 50 -19.57 8.27 8.16
C ASN A 50 -18.84 8.21 6.81
N LYS A 51 -19.43 8.81 5.78
CA LYS A 51 -18.85 8.89 4.44
C LYS A 51 -17.67 9.87 4.33
N GLN A 52 -17.40 10.67 5.38
CA GLN A 52 -16.29 11.61 5.46
C GLN A 52 -15.19 11.11 6.43
N ASP A 53 -14.98 9.80 6.46
CA ASP A 53 -14.02 9.15 7.33
C ASP A 53 -12.77 8.73 6.54
N ALA A 54 -11.69 9.50 6.67
CA ALA A 54 -10.43 9.24 5.99
C ALA A 54 -9.78 7.91 6.42
N ASP A 55 -9.87 7.57 7.72
CA ASP A 55 -9.31 6.32 8.24
C ASP A 55 -10.04 5.09 7.69
N ALA A 56 -11.37 5.18 7.56
CA ALA A 56 -12.14 4.10 6.97
C ALA A 56 -11.81 3.87 5.49
N TYR A 57 -11.63 4.92 4.72
CA TYR A 57 -11.16 4.82 3.33
C TYR A 57 -9.75 4.24 3.23
N TYR A 58 -8.84 4.68 4.09
CA TYR A 58 -7.49 4.11 4.16
C TYR A 58 -7.52 2.62 4.50
N ASN A 59 -8.28 2.23 5.51
CA ASN A 59 -8.41 0.84 5.92
C ASN A 59 -9.01 -0.04 4.82
N LEU A 60 -9.98 0.48 4.07
CA LEU A 60 -10.55 -0.20 2.91
C LEU A 60 -9.49 -0.44 1.83
N ALA A 61 -8.71 0.59 1.49
CA ALA A 61 -7.64 0.47 0.49
C ALA A 61 -6.56 -0.53 0.95
N LEU A 62 -6.17 -0.49 2.22
CA LEU A 62 -5.20 -1.40 2.81
C LEU A 62 -5.69 -2.86 2.77
N ALA A 63 -6.92 -3.11 3.20
CA ALA A 63 -7.53 -4.44 3.18
C ALA A 63 -7.63 -5.01 1.76
N LEU A 64 -8.08 -4.20 0.80
CA LEU A 64 -8.15 -4.59 -0.62
C LEU A 64 -6.76 -4.92 -1.19
N GLY A 65 -5.73 -4.17 -0.80
CA GLY A 65 -4.34 -4.45 -1.16
C GLY A 65 -3.89 -5.82 -0.64
N ARG A 66 -4.14 -6.12 0.62
CA ARG A 66 -3.83 -7.42 1.24
C ARG A 66 -4.60 -8.59 0.60
N ILE A 67 -5.90 -8.41 0.35
CA ILE A 67 -6.72 -9.42 -0.36
C ILE A 67 -6.15 -9.71 -1.76
N SER A 68 -5.58 -8.71 -2.42
CA SER A 68 -5.05 -8.84 -3.77
C SER A 68 -3.74 -9.65 -3.86
N GLU A 69 -2.99 -9.82 -2.78
CA GLU A 69 -1.68 -10.50 -2.81
C GLU A 69 -1.79 -11.89 -3.45
N ASN A 70 -2.79 -12.69 -3.07
CA ASN A 70 -3.01 -14.06 -3.56
C ASN A 70 -4.27 -14.21 -4.44
N ALA A 71 -4.83 -13.12 -4.94
CA ALA A 71 -6.05 -13.13 -5.73
C ALA A 71 -5.80 -13.44 -7.22
N SER A 72 -6.85 -13.85 -7.94
CA SER A 72 -6.82 -13.97 -9.40
C SER A 72 -6.62 -12.60 -10.07
N VAL A 73 -6.12 -12.58 -11.31
CA VAL A 73 -5.89 -11.35 -12.09
C VAL A 73 -7.14 -10.46 -12.14
N LYS A 74 -8.31 -11.07 -12.37
CA LYS A 74 -9.60 -10.34 -12.40
C LYS A 74 -9.86 -9.59 -11.09
N ILE A 75 -9.64 -10.25 -9.95
CA ILE A 75 -9.82 -9.65 -8.62
C ILE A 75 -8.75 -8.58 -8.37
N LYS A 76 -7.50 -8.82 -8.73
CA LYS A 76 -6.42 -7.83 -8.61
C LYS A 76 -6.75 -6.54 -9.34
N ILE A 77 -7.24 -6.62 -10.57
CA ILE A 77 -7.63 -5.44 -11.37
C ILE A 77 -8.81 -4.71 -10.75
N ALA A 78 -9.87 -5.44 -10.34
CA ALA A 78 -11.03 -4.83 -9.69
C ALA A 78 -10.63 -4.13 -8.39
N ASN A 79 -9.81 -4.78 -7.56
CA ASN A 79 -9.31 -4.20 -6.31
C ASN A 79 -8.38 -3.00 -6.57
N ALA A 80 -7.51 -3.05 -7.60
CA ALA A 80 -6.64 -1.92 -7.92
C ALA A 80 -7.43 -0.63 -8.23
N LYS A 81 -8.55 -0.74 -8.93
CA LYS A 81 -9.47 0.39 -9.16
C LYS A 81 -10.08 0.90 -7.85
N ALA A 82 -10.56 -0.01 -7.01
CA ALA A 82 -11.16 0.34 -5.72
C ALA A 82 -10.13 0.93 -4.73
N ILE A 83 -8.90 0.42 -4.73
CA ILE A 83 -7.77 0.93 -3.94
C ILE A 83 -7.47 2.39 -4.31
N ARG A 84 -7.38 2.68 -5.62
CA ARG A 84 -7.18 4.06 -6.10
C ARG A 84 -8.26 4.98 -5.57
N VAL A 85 -9.53 4.67 -5.82
CA VAL A 85 -10.67 5.50 -5.40
C VAL A 85 -10.69 5.71 -3.89
N ALA A 86 -10.47 4.65 -3.10
CA ALA A 86 -10.47 4.76 -1.64
C ALA A 86 -9.27 5.60 -1.15
N SER A 87 -8.08 5.41 -1.70
CA SER A 87 -6.90 6.19 -1.30
C SER A 87 -7.03 7.67 -1.67
N GLU A 88 -7.53 7.98 -2.87
CA GLU A 88 -7.82 9.36 -3.30
C GLU A 88 -8.86 10.03 -2.37
N LYS A 89 -9.91 9.30 -1.96
CA LYS A 89 -10.90 9.80 -0.99
C LYS A 89 -10.30 10.06 0.38
N ALA A 90 -9.47 9.16 0.90
CA ALA A 90 -8.77 9.37 2.15
C ALA A 90 -7.91 10.64 2.10
N LEU A 91 -7.14 10.85 1.02
CA LEU A 91 -6.29 12.02 0.83
C LEU A 91 -7.07 13.31 0.57
N GLN A 92 -8.24 13.23 -0.07
CA GLN A 92 -9.13 14.38 -0.24
C GLN A 92 -9.66 14.88 1.10
N ILE A 93 -9.96 13.98 2.03
CA ILE A 93 -10.46 14.32 3.37
C ILE A 93 -9.29 14.73 4.29
N ASN A 94 -8.21 13.97 4.28
CA ASN A 94 -7.02 14.25 5.09
C ASN A 94 -5.72 14.04 4.29
N PRO A 95 -5.16 15.10 3.69
CA PRO A 95 -3.94 15.00 2.87
C PRO A 95 -2.65 14.73 3.68
N LYS A 96 -2.72 14.73 5.01
CA LYS A 96 -1.57 14.49 5.89
C LYS A 96 -1.48 13.05 6.40
N MET A 97 -2.10 12.10 5.72
CA MET A 97 -2.00 10.67 6.05
C MET A 97 -0.91 10.00 5.23
N ALA A 98 0.13 9.47 5.89
CA ALA A 98 1.22 8.76 5.21
C ALA A 98 0.76 7.46 4.53
N GLY A 99 -0.11 6.70 5.19
CA GLY A 99 -0.60 5.40 4.69
C GLY A 99 -1.24 5.47 3.30
N PRO A 100 -2.25 6.32 3.04
CA PRO A 100 -2.82 6.48 1.71
C PRO A 100 -1.81 6.95 0.65
N HIS A 101 -0.87 7.84 1.01
CA HIS A 101 0.22 8.21 0.11
C HIS A 101 1.09 6.99 -0.23
N HIS A 102 1.45 6.17 0.74
CA HIS A 102 2.20 4.93 0.50
C HIS A 102 1.44 3.98 -0.46
N ILE A 103 0.14 3.78 -0.24
CA ILE A 103 -0.70 2.93 -1.10
C ILE A 103 -0.75 3.50 -2.53
N MET A 104 -0.94 4.80 -2.70
CA MET A 104 -0.93 5.45 -4.02
C MET A 104 0.41 5.32 -4.71
N GLY A 105 1.51 5.46 -3.99
CA GLY A 105 2.85 5.19 -4.52
C GLY A 105 2.98 3.78 -5.11
N ARG A 106 2.55 2.77 -4.37
CA ARG A 106 2.52 1.38 -4.85
C ARG A 106 1.60 1.20 -6.05
N TRP A 107 0.43 1.82 -6.02
CA TRP A 107 -0.53 1.76 -7.13
C TRP A 107 0.08 2.34 -8.42
N HIS A 108 0.65 3.54 -8.36
CA HIS A 108 1.29 4.18 -9.51
C HIS A 108 2.45 3.34 -10.05
N ARG A 109 3.31 2.79 -9.18
CA ARG A 109 4.43 1.95 -9.58
C ARG A 109 3.97 0.69 -10.32
N VAL A 110 2.99 -0.03 -9.78
CA VAL A 110 2.46 -1.25 -10.41
C VAL A 110 1.83 -0.94 -11.77
N VAL A 111 1.06 0.13 -11.87
CA VAL A 111 0.42 0.52 -13.13
C VAL A 111 1.42 1.02 -14.16
N ALA A 112 2.46 1.76 -13.73
CA ALA A 112 3.54 2.20 -14.60
C ALA A 112 4.36 1.03 -15.20
N GLY A 113 4.39 -0.11 -14.51
CA GLY A 113 5.08 -1.31 -14.99
C GLY A 113 4.36 -2.04 -16.13
N PHE A 114 3.09 -1.75 -16.40
CA PHE A 114 2.38 -2.34 -17.54
C PHE A 114 2.80 -1.66 -18.85
N ASN A 115 3.14 -2.47 -19.85
CA ASN A 115 3.35 -1.94 -21.20
C ASN A 115 2.03 -1.56 -21.89
N ALA A 116 2.12 -0.87 -23.04
CA ALA A 116 0.95 -0.38 -23.77
C ALA A 116 0.00 -1.51 -24.22
N PHE A 117 0.52 -2.68 -24.58
CA PHE A 117 -0.27 -3.83 -24.97
C PHE A 117 -1.03 -4.41 -23.78
N GLU A 118 -0.36 -4.62 -22.66
CA GLU A 118 -1.00 -5.10 -21.42
C GLU A 118 -2.09 -4.15 -20.95
N MET A 119 -1.83 -2.84 -20.99
CA MET A 119 -2.82 -1.84 -20.62
C MET A 119 -4.04 -1.83 -21.57
N ALA A 120 -3.82 -2.00 -22.88
CA ALA A 120 -4.90 -2.13 -23.85
C ALA A 120 -5.74 -3.39 -23.58
N MET A 121 -5.12 -4.53 -23.28
CA MET A 121 -5.81 -5.77 -22.90
C MET A 121 -6.62 -5.58 -21.60
N ILE A 122 -6.03 -4.97 -20.58
CA ILE A 122 -6.73 -4.67 -19.32
C ILE A 122 -7.96 -3.79 -19.59
N SER A 123 -7.81 -2.72 -20.37
CA SER A 123 -8.89 -1.80 -20.70
C SER A 123 -10.01 -2.48 -21.49
N THR A 124 -9.67 -3.38 -22.42
CA THR A 124 -10.63 -4.13 -23.24
C THR A 124 -11.45 -5.11 -22.41
N PHE A 125 -10.79 -5.92 -21.60
CA PHE A 125 -11.46 -7.00 -20.87
C PHE A 125 -12.02 -6.59 -19.51
N PHE A 126 -11.45 -5.58 -18.87
CA PHE A 126 -11.81 -5.16 -17.50
C PHE A 126 -12.27 -3.70 -17.42
N GLY A 127 -12.32 -2.99 -18.56
CA GLY A 127 -12.74 -1.59 -18.62
C GLY A 127 -11.70 -0.62 -18.06
N LYS A 128 -11.94 0.68 -18.24
CA LYS A 128 -11.08 1.78 -17.81
C LYS A 128 -10.92 1.86 -16.28
N GLY A 129 -9.94 2.64 -15.81
CA GLY A 129 -9.75 2.99 -14.39
C GLY A 129 -8.38 2.61 -13.81
N LEU A 130 -7.46 2.09 -14.64
CA LEU A 130 -6.05 1.90 -14.27
C LEU A 130 -5.10 2.83 -15.05
N GLU A 131 -5.63 3.73 -15.86
CA GLU A 131 -4.81 4.66 -16.63
C GLU A 131 -4.14 5.71 -15.72
N GLY A 132 -3.00 6.24 -16.16
CA GLY A 132 -2.32 7.36 -15.52
C GLY A 132 -1.38 7.00 -14.37
N GLY A 133 -1.02 5.72 -14.23
CA GLY A 133 0.06 5.33 -13.32
C GLY A 133 1.41 5.69 -13.92
N THR A 134 2.26 6.42 -13.17
CA THR A 134 3.63 6.77 -13.56
C THR A 134 4.61 6.51 -12.43
N TYR A 135 5.88 6.26 -12.75
CA TYR A 135 6.93 6.13 -11.75
C TYR A 135 7.20 7.47 -11.03
N GLU A 136 7.03 8.60 -11.73
CA GLU A 136 7.17 9.95 -11.17
C GLU A 136 6.14 10.18 -10.05
N ASP A 137 4.87 9.87 -10.30
CA ASP A 137 3.82 10.00 -9.30
C ASP A 137 4.01 8.99 -8.15
N ALA A 138 4.51 7.77 -8.45
CA ALA A 138 4.88 6.82 -7.41
C ALA A 138 5.92 7.40 -6.46
N LEU A 139 7.02 7.95 -7.00
CA LEU A 139 8.09 8.59 -6.22
C LEU A 139 7.60 9.80 -5.44
N LYS A 140 6.75 10.64 -6.04
CA LYS A 140 6.13 11.79 -5.37
C LYS A 140 5.30 11.36 -4.15
N HIS A 141 4.49 10.32 -4.31
CA HIS A 141 3.68 9.79 -3.23
C HIS A 141 4.52 9.14 -2.13
N PHE A 142 5.53 8.32 -2.47
CA PHE A 142 6.42 7.73 -1.46
C PHE A 142 7.24 8.79 -0.72
N LYS A 143 7.72 9.82 -1.43
CA LYS A 143 8.39 10.96 -0.81
C LYS A 143 7.49 11.64 0.20
N LYS A 144 6.22 11.89 -0.16
CA LYS A 144 5.25 12.49 0.76
C LYS A 144 4.96 11.61 1.97
N ALA A 145 4.82 10.29 1.78
CA ALA A 145 4.68 9.34 2.88
C ALA A 145 5.89 9.37 3.83
N HIS A 146 7.12 9.42 3.27
CA HIS A 146 8.34 9.54 4.07
C HIS A 146 8.45 10.86 4.82
N GLU A 147 8.05 11.97 4.22
CA GLU A 147 8.00 13.29 4.90
C GLU A 147 7.07 13.27 6.11
N LEU A 148 5.94 12.55 6.01
CA LEU A 148 4.96 12.43 7.09
C LEU A 148 5.36 11.41 8.15
N GLU A 149 6.06 10.33 7.76
CA GLU A 149 6.55 9.27 8.64
C GLU A 149 8.04 8.97 8.36
N PRO A 150 8.98 9.87 8.75
CA PRO A 150 10.40 9.74 8.38
C PRO A 150 11.11 8.53 9.00
N LEU A 151 10.54 7.96 10.08
CA LEU A 151 11.08 6.77 10.75
C LEU A 151 10.47 5.45 10.25
N ASN A 152 9.71 5.47 9.17
CA ASN A 152 9.18 4.26 8.55
C ASN A 152 10.08 3.84 7.37
N PRO A 153 10.88 2.76 7.53
CA PRO A 153 11.84 2.34 6.50
C PRO A 153 11.18 1.86 5.21
N THR A 154 9.89 1.46 5.29
CA THR A 154 9.17 0.92 4.14
C THR A 154 9.01 1.94 3.03
N HIS A 155 8.84 3.24 3.37
CA HIS A 155 8.73 4.29 2.36
C HIS A 155 10.04 4.46 1.56
N CYS A 156 11.18 4.40 2.24
CA CYS A 156 12.50 4.45 1.61
C CYS A 156 12.74 3.22 0.71
N PHE A 157 12.37 2.04 1.19
CA PHE A 157 12.49 0.79 0.44
C PHE A 157 11.67 0.81 -0.85
N GLU A 158 10.43 1.30 -0.79
CA GLU A 158 9.57 1.40 -1.98
C GLU A 158 10.08 2.45 -2.97
N MET A 159 10.66 3.57 -2.50
CA MET A 159 11.34 4.54 -3.39
C MET A 159 12.52 3.89 -4.10
N ALA A 160 13.36 3.14 -3.38
CA ALA A 160 14.50 2.45 -3.98
C ALA A 160 14.07 1.47 -5.08
N ASN A 161 13.04 0.65 -4.81
CA ASN A 161 12.49 -0.26 -5.80
C ASN A 161 11.89 0.47 -7.00
N THR A 162 11.23 1.61 -6.78
CA THR A 162 10.65 2.40 -7.86
C THR A 162 11.71 2.95 -8.79
N TYR A 163 12.85 3.41 -8.26
CA TYR A 163 13.98 3.82 -9.09
C TYR A 163 14.54 2.66 -9.90
N LEU A 164 14.70 1.45 -9.31
CA LEU A 164 15.17 0.28 -10.06
C LEU A 164 14.21 -0.16 -11.17
N GLU A 165 12.92 -0.07 -10.92
CA GLU A 165 11.90 -0.46 -11.91
C GLU A 165 11.76 0.57 -13.04
N ARG A 166 11.99 1.86 -12.77
CA ARG A 166 11.99 2.92 -13.76
C ARG A 166 13.19 2.83 -14.69
N ASP A 167 14.36 2.50 -14.13
CA ASP A 167 15.64 2.25 -14.82
C ASP A 167 16.13 3.39 -15.74
N ASP A 168 15.85 4.63 -15.34
CA ASP A 168 16.37 5.82 -16.01
C ASP A 168 17.84 6.11 -15.63
N SER A 169 18.50 6.98 -16.40
CA SER A 169 19.87 7.42 -16.12
C SER A 169 20.00 8.01 -14.71
N GLY A 170 20.87 7.42 -13.89
CA GLY A 170 21.11 7.81 -12.50
C GLY A 170 20.21 7.09 -11.47
N ASP A 171 19.23 6.32 -11.89
CA ASP A 171 18.29 5.65 -10.98
C ASP A 171 18.96 4.58 -10.12
N LYS A 172 19.95 3.87 -10.63
CA LYS A 172 20.75 2.94 -9.82
C LYS A 172 21.39 3.64 -8.61
N LYS A 173 21.94 4.86 -8.81
CA LYS A 173 22.52 5.67 -7.72
C LYS A 173 21.46 6.07 -6.70
N ASN A 174 20.29 6.51 -7.17
CA ASN A 174 19.16 6.89 -6.32
C ASN A 174 18.64 5.67 -5.53
N ALA A 175 18.50 4.52 -6.17
CA ALA A 175 18.08 3.29 -5.52
C ALA A 175 19.06 2.87 -4.40
N LEU A 176 20.37 2.91 -4.66
CA LEU A 176 21.38 2.61 -3.64
C LEU A 176 21.26 3.55 -2.43
N MET A 177 21.10 4.86 -2.67
CA MET A 177 20.92 5.85 -1.59
C MET A 177 19.69 5.52 -0.74
N TRP A 178 18.55 5.21 -1.34
CA TRP A 178 17.33 4.92 -0.62
C TRP A 178 17.34 3.56 0.10
N PHE A 179 17.99 2.53 -0.47
CA PHE A 179 18.23 1.28 0.26
C PHE A 179 19.15 1.50 1.47
N GLN A 180 20.20 2.32 1.32
CA GLN A 180 21.06 2.67 2.45
C GLN A 180 20.26 3.35 3.56
N LYS A 181 19.41 4.33 3.21
CA LYS A 181 18.53 5.00 4.16
C LYS A 181 17.53 4.04 4.82
N THR A 182 17.02 3.06 4.08
CA THR A 182 16.16 2.00 4.64
C THR A 182 16.86 1.24 5.77
N VAL A 183 18.14 0.91 5.58
CA VAL A 183 18.94 0.16 6.57
C VAL A 183 19.33 1.00 7.79
N GLU A 184 19.47 2.31 7.63
CA GLU A 184 19.81 3.25 8.71
C GLU A 184 18.64 3.49 9.68
N ILE A 185 17.39 3.34 9.22
CA ILE A 185 16.22 3.48 10.07
C ILE A 185 16.06 2.21 10.93
N ALA A 186 16.04 2.38 12.25
CA ALA A 186 15.86 1.27 13.17
C ALA A 186 14.44 0.66 13.03
N PRO A 187 14.32 -0.63 12.73
CA PRO A 187 13.01 -1.27 12.55
C PRO A 187 12.26 -1.44 13.88
N ARG A 188 10.96 -1.15 13.87
CA ARG A 188 10.07 -1.21 15.04
C ARG A 188 9.07 -2.38 15.01
N SER A 189 9.01 -3.11 13.88
CA SER A 189 8.14 -4.26 13.68
C SER A 189 8.86 -5.38 12.93
N GLU A 190 8.29 -6.60 12.93
CA GLU A 190 8.85 -7.72 12.14
C GLU A 190 8.81 -7.43 10.64
N ASP A 191 7.76 -6.77 10.14
CA ASP A 191 7.67 -6.36 8.74
C ASP A 191 8.80 -5.37 8.38
N GLU A 192 9.07 -4.38 9.25
CA GLU A 192 10.18 -3.43 9.05
C GLU A 192 11.55 -4.12 9.12
N LYS A 193 11.75 -5.13 9.98
CA LYS A 193 12.97 -5.95 10.02
C LYS A 193 13.16 -6.71 8.72
N MET A 194 12.09 -7.26 8.15
CA MET A 194 12.14 -7.96 6.87
C MET A 194 12.51 -7.00 5.74
N VAL A 195 11.93 -5.82 5.70
CA VAL A 195 12.25 -4.76 4.73
C VAL A 195 13.72 -4.33 4.83
N ALA A 196 14.25 -4.11 6.03
CA ALA A 196 15.66 -3.78 6.26
C ALA A 196 16.60 -4.92 5.80
N LYS A 197 16.23 -6.18 6.02
CA LYS A 197 16.97 -7.36 5.53
C LYS A 197 16.99 -7.41 4.00
N GLN A 198 15.85 -7.16 3.35
CA GLN A 198 15.75 -7.10 1.90
C GLN A 198 16.61 -5.97 1.33
N ALA A 199 16.58 -4.77 1.93
CA ALA A 199 17.40 -3.63 1.52
C ALA A 199 18.90 -3.95 1.61
N LYS A 200 19.37 -4.62 2.68
CA LYS A 200 20.77 -5.10 2.81
C LYS A 200 21.14 -6.06 1.68
N SER A 201 20.24 -6.99 1.32
CA SER A 201 20.48 -7.93 0.22
C SER A 201 20.58 -7.19 -1.13
N MET A 202 19.73 -6.19 -1.37
CA MET A 202 19.76 -5.38 -2.60
C MET A 202 21.05 -4.55 -2.69
N LEU A 203 21.49 -3.93 -1.59
CA LEU A 203 22.76 -3.21 -1.54
C LEU A 203 23.96 -4.10 -1.89
N ALA A 204 23.97 -5.36 -1.45
CA ALA A 204 25.03 -6.30 -1.76
C ALA A 204 25.05 -6.73 -3.25
N LYS A 205 23.87 -6.81 -3.88
CA LYS A 205 23.73 -7.21 -5.30
C LYS A 205 24.02 -6.07 -6.28
N LEU A 206 23.80 -4.82 -5.87
CA LEU A 206 23.92 -3.66 -6.75
C LEU A 206 25.31 -2.99 -6.74
N LYS A 207 26.13 -3.32 -5.76
CA LYS A 207 27.55 -2.92 -5.70
C LYS A 207 28.38 -3.71 -6.70
#